data_fb3d9f334bde1278d9bbf312b97552fa
#
_entry.id   fb3d9f334bde1278d9bbf312b97552fa
#
_cell.length_a   1.000
_cell.length_b   1.000
_cell.length_c   1.000
_cell.angle_alpha   90.00
_cell.angle_beta   90.00
_cell.angle_gamma   90.00
#
_symmetry.space_group_name_H-M   'P 1'
#
loop_
_entity.id
_entity.type
_entity.pdbx_description
1 polymer ?
#
loop_
_entity_poly.entity_id
_entity_poly.type
_entity_poly.pdbx_seq_one_letter_code
_entity_poly.pdbx_strand_id
1 'polypeptide(L)'
;MSLTISIILAVIAIIIIAGLAFYALKLRREVKVREARREQELIQARANCLESLEAIARAMQAGQVDMVEGGLRCKVLIEILDTSLAEDDVLSVFGVLHGRVSHLHTHSARKELSPRERLAEDKERIAVEEALAEPLQLAASRVLSNMEFWHQHYLGRKRPASPADLGQAI
;
A
#
# COMPACT_ATOMS: atom_id res chain seq x y z
N MET A 1 -14.55 -47.07 -47.47
CA MET A 1 -15.41 -46.36 -46.51
C MET A 1 -16.46 -45.63 -47.31
N SER A 2 -17.76 -45.77 -47.02
CA SER A 2 -18.82 -45.14 -47.78
C SER A 2 -18.76 -43.61 -47.57
N LEU A 3 -19.04 -42.87 -48.66
CA LEU A 3 -19.05 -41.37 -48.66
C LEU A 3 -19.89 -40.82 -47.51
N THR A 4 -20.97 -41.48 -47.16
CA THR A 4 -21.86 -41.14 -46.01
C THR A 4 -21.16 -41.17 -44.65
N ILE A 5 -20.28 -42.13 -44.38
CA ILE A 5 -19.55 -42.20 -43.11
C ILE A 5 -18.54 -41.04 -43.01
N SER A 6 -17.86 -40.69 -44.09
CA SER A 6 -16.93 -39.59 -44.13
C SER A 6 -17.63 -38.22 -43.87
N ILE A 7 -18.84 -38.02 -44.41
CA ILE A 7 -19.64 -36.82 -44.17
C ILE A 7 -20.07 -36.72 -42.68
N ILE A 8 -20.55 -37.83 -42.10
CA ILE A 8 -20.97 -37.85 -40.68
C ILE A 8 -19.78 -37.52 -39.78
N LEU A 9 -18.62 -38.10 -40.00
CA LEU A 9 -17.41 -37.80 -39.21
C LEU A 9 -16.99 -36.32 -39.34
N ALA A 10 -17.07 -35.75 -40.54
CA ALA A 10 -16.76 -34.34 -40.77
C ALA A 10 -17.73 -33.41 -40.00
N VAL A 11 -19.02 -33.71 -40.00
CA VAL A 11 -20.02 -32.94 -39.26
C VAL A 11 -19.76 -33.02 -37.77
N ILE A 12 -19.46 -34.18 -37.21
CA ILE A 12 -19.12 -34.36 -35.82
C ILE A 12 -17.87 -33.55 -35.46
N ALA A 13 -16.82 -33.59 -36.27
CA ALA A 13 -15.59 -32.83 -36.06
C ALA A 13 -15.86 -31.30 -36.02
N ILE A 14 -16.69 -30.80 -36.94
CA ILE A 14 -17.07 -29.37 -36.96
C ILE A 14 -17.81 -28.98 -35.69
N ILE A 15 -18.74 -29.80 -35.19
CA ILE A 15 -19.49 -29.54 -33.98
C ILE A 15 -18.55 -29.48 -32.76
N ILE A 16 -17.59 -30.40 -32.67
CA ILE A 16 -16.60 -30.42 -31.59
C ILE A 16 -15.72 -29.16 -31.66
N ILE A 17 -15.22 -28.79 -32.83
CA ILE A 17 -14.39 -27.60 -32.99
C ILE A 17 -15.18 -26.32 -32.63
N ALA A 18 -16.43 -26.20 -33.09
CA ALA A 18 -17.29 -25.07 -32.74
C ALA A 18 -17.56 -24.97 -31.23
N GLY A 19 -17.82 -26.11 -30.58
CA GLY A 19 -17.98 -26.18 -29.13
C GLY A 19 -16.73 -25.76 -28.37
N LEU A 20 -15.56 -26.25 -28.80
CA LEU A 20 -14.28 -25.85 -28.18
C LEU A 20 -13.96 -24.37 -28.43
N ALA A 21 -14.21 -23.85 -29.61
CA ALA A 21 -14.04 -22.44 -29.93
C ALA A 21 -14.94 -21.55 -29.07
N PHE A 22 -16.21 -21.91 -28.94
CA PHE A 22 -17.15 -21.20 -28.06
C PHE A 22 -16.68 -21.20 -26.59
N TYR A 23 -16.26 -22.35 -26.09
CA TYR A 23 -15.73 -22.48 -24.72
C TYR A 23 -14.46 -21.64 -24.51
N ALA A 24 -13.55 -21.65 -25.47
CA ALA A 24 -12.33 -20.84 -25.42
C ALA A 24 -12.63 -19.33 -25.41
N LEU A 25 -13.61 -18.89 -26.21
CA LEU A 25 -14.05 -17.49 -26.24
C LEU A 25 -14.69 -17.07 -24.90
N LYS A 26 -15.52 -17.94 -24.30
CA LYS A 26 -16.10 -17.71 -22.99
C LYS A 26 -15.02 -17.56 -21.92
N LEU A 27 -14.06 -18.47 -21.91
CA LEU A 27 -12.95 -18.45 -20.92
C LEU A 27 -12.11 -17.17 -21.07
N ARG A 28 -11.80 -16.76 -22.29
CA ARG A 28 -11.08 -15.50 -22.55
C ARG A 28 -11.82 -14.28 -22.03
N ARG A 29 -13.16 -14.25 -22.14
CA ARG A 29 -13.97 -13.15 -21.57
C ARG A 29 -13.89 -13.13 -20.06
N GLU A 30 -13.98 -14.30 -19.39
CA GLU A 30 -13.87 -14.39 -17.95
C GLU A 30 -12.50 -13.95 -17.43
N VAL A 31 -11.41 -14.33 -18.12
CA VAL A 31 -10.05 -13.89 -17.78
C VAL A 31 -9.94 -12.37 -17.88
N LYS A 32 -10.38 -11.76 -18.98
CA LYS A 32 -10.36 -10.29 -19.14
C LYS A 32 -11.14 -9.55 -18.04
N VAL A 33 -12.30 -10.07 -17.65
CA VAL A 33 -13.09 -9.47 -16.56
C VAL A 33 -12.36 -9.57 -15.22
N ARG A 34 -11.72 -10.71 -14.95
CA ARG A 34 -10.92 -10.89 -13.72
C ARG A 34 -9.68 -9.99 -13.70
N GLU A 35 -9.00 -9.86 -14.83
CA GLU A 35 -7.84 -8.95 -14.97
C GLU A 35 -8.24 -7.49 -14.73
N ALA A 36 -9.33 -7.04 -15.35
CA ALA A 36 -9.84 -5.68 -15.14
C ALA A 36 -10.25 -5.41 -13.68
N ARG A 37 -10.85 -6.39 -13.00
CA ARG A 37 -11.17 -6.28 -11.57
C ARG A 37 -9.90 -6.17 -10.71
N ARG A 38 -8.91 -7.02 -10.96
CA ARG A 38 -7.62 -6.98 -10.23
C ARG A 38 -6.92 -5.64 -10.42
N GLU A 39 -6.94 -5.10 -11.62
CA GLU A 39 -6.37 -3.78 -11.90
C GLU A 39 -7.09 -2.68 -11.11
N GLN A 40 -8.43 -2.71 -11.08
CA GLN A 40 -9.22 -1.78 -10.28
C GLN A 40 -8.95 -1.91 -8.78
N GLU A 41 -8.85 -3.15 -8.27
CA GLU A 41 -8.53 -3.41 -6.87
C GLU A 41 -7.13 -2.89 -6.50
N LEU A 42 -6.14 -3.06 -7.37
CA LEU A 42 -4.79 -2.52 -7.17
C LEU A 42 -4.77 -0.98 -7.16
N ILE A 43 -5.48 -0.34 -8.09
CA ILE A 43 -5.60 1.13 -8.12
C ILE A 43 -6.28 1.63 -6.84
N GLN A 44 -7.35 0.96 -6.40
CA GLN A 44 -8.05 1.33 -5.17
C GLN A 44 -7.17 1.12 -3.93
N ALA A 45 -6.43 0.02 -3.86
CA ALA A 45 -5.50 -0.23 -2.75
C ALA A 45 -4.40 0.84 -2.68
N ARG A 46 -3.84 1.24 -3.82
CA ARG A 46 -2.87 2.35 -3.89
C ARG A 46 -3.47 3.68 -3.48
N ALA A 47 -4.71 3.98 -3.89
CA ALA A 47 -5.41 5.19 -3.50
C ALA A 47 -5.60 5.25 -1.98
N ASN A 48 -6.08 4.16 -1.37
CA ASN A 48 -6.26 4.07 0.08
C ASN A 48 -4.92 4.17 0.83
N CYS A 49 -3.84 3.61 0.25
CA CYS A 49 -2.50 3.71 0.81
C CYS A 49 -2.00 5.16 0.83
N LEU A 50 -2.15 5.90 -0.27
CA LEU A 50 -1.77 7.31 -0.36
C LEU A 50 -2.60 8.18 0.58
N GLU A 51 -3.91 7.98 0.65
CA GLU A 51 -4.79 8.70 1.57
C GLU A 51 -4.38 8.47 3.03
N SER A 52 -4.11 7.22 3.40
CA SER A 52 -3.66 6.87 4.75
C SER A 52 -2.30 7.48 5.07
N LEU A 53 -1.36 7.43 4.13
CA LEU A 53 -0.02 7.99 4.27
C LEU A 53 -0.08 9.51 4.46
N GLU A 54 -0.91 10.20 3.68
CA GLU A 54 -1.13 11.63 3.82
C GLU A 54 -1.74 11.99 5.17
N ALA A 55 -2.78 11.27 5.60
CA ALA A 55 -3.45 11.53 6.87
C ALA A 55 -2.48 11.36 8.06
N ILE A 56 -1.66 10.30 8.05
CA ILE A 56 -0.67 10.05 9.11
C ILE A 56 0.42 11.13 9.11
N ALA A 57 0.96 11.47 7.92
CA ALA A 57 1.99 12.51 7.83
C ALA A 57 1.47 13.88 8.31
N ARG A 58 0.21 14.25 7.99
CA ARG A 58 -0.43 15.46 8.52
C ARG A 58 -0.59 15.41 10.04
N ALA A 59 -1.03 14.27 10.58
CA ALA A 59 -1.19 14.08 12.03
C ALA A 59 0.15 14.17 12.77
N MET A 60 1.24 13.64 12.19
CA MET A 60 2.60 13.79 12.71
C MET A 60 3.03 15.26 12.71
N GLN A 61 2.80 16.00 11.64
CA GLN A 61 3.11 17.42 11.55
C GLN A 61 2.33 18.27 12.57
N ALA A 62 1.08 17.89 12.83
CA ALA A 62 0.22 18.58 13.80
C ALA A 62 0.46 18.14 15.26
N GLY A 63 1.36 17.20 15.54
CA GLY A 63 1.58 16.65 16.87
C GLY A 63 0.39 15.86 17.44
N GLN A 64 -0.49 15.38 16.57
CA GLN A 64 -1.69 14.62 16.96
C GLN A 64 -1.45 13.12 17.11
N VAL A 65 -0.31 12.63 16.65
CA VAL A 65 0.12 11.24 16.71
C VAL A 65 1.54 11.18 17.24
N ASP A 66 1.80 10.18 18.07
CA ASP A 66 3.15 9.83 18.55
C ASP A 66 4.07 9.60 17.33
N MET A 67 5.26 10.21 17.35
CA MET A 67 6.17 10.21 16.20
C MET A 67 6.67 8.81 15.87
N VAL A 68 6.86 7.95 16.86
CA VAL A 68 7.28 6.55 16.68
C VAL A 68 6.16 5.76 16.04
N GLU A 69 4.94 5.87 16.55
CA GLU A 69 3.75 5.18 16.02
C GLU A 69 3.45 5.63 14.59
N GLY A 70 3.43 6.94 14.34
CA GLY A 70 3.22 7.51 13.00
C GLY A 70 4.29 7.07 12.01
N GLY A 71 5.55 7.13 12.42
CA GLY A 71 6.68 6.72 11.59
C GLY A 71 6.67 5.24 11.22
N LEU A 72 6.31 4.36 12.15
CA LEU A 72 6.16 2.92 11.86
C LEU A 72 5.04 2.65 10.86
N ARG A 73 3.93 3.36 10.96
CA ARG A 73 2.82 3.26 9.98
C ARG A 73 3.22 3.79 8.62
N CYS A 74 3.90 4.93 8.57
CA CYS A 74 4.43 5.49 7.32
C CYS A 74 5.38 4.51 6.62
N LYS A 75 6.30 3.86 7.36
CA LYS A 75 7.18 2.83 6.82
C LYS A 75 6.42 1.75 6.06
N VAL A 76 5.43 1.14 6.71
CA VAL A 76 4.64 0.05 6.12
C VAL A 76 3.90 0.53 4.86
N LEU A 77 3.29 1.72 4.90
CA LEU A 77 2.55 2.27 3.77
C LEU A 77 3.46 2.60 2.59
N ILE A 78 4.66 3.13 2.84
CA ILE A 78 5.67 3.42 1.81
C ILE A 78 6.11 2.12 1.13
N GLU A 79 6.40 1.07 1.88
CA GLU A 79 6.80 -0.23 1.33
C GLU A 79 5.69 -0.92 0.53
N ILE A 80 4.42 -0.74 0.93
CA ILE A 80 3.26 -1.24 0.17
C ILE A 80 3.09 -0.45 -1.13
N LEU A 81 3.33 0.86 -1.10
CA LEU A 81 3.18 1.72 -2.26
C LEU A 81 4.28 1.45 -3.29
N ASP A 82 5.53 1.54 -2.85
CA ASP A 82 6.72 1.27 -3.66
C ASP A 82 7.94 1.11 -2.75
N THR A 83 8.56 -0.06 -2.77
CA THR A 83 9.74 -0.37 -1.95
C THR A 83 10.95 0.53 -2.26
N SER A 84 11.05 1.06 -3.48
CA SER A 84 12.13 1.96 -3.86
C SER A 84 12.09 3.31 -3.12
N LEU A 85 10.92 3.74 -2.65
CA LEU A 85 10.79 4.96 -1.84
C LEU A 85 11.45 4.84 -0.48
N ALA A 86 11.63 3.62 0.04
CA ALA A 86 12.36 3.41 1.29
C ALA A 86 13.86 3.68 1.18
N GLU A 87 14.40 3.77 -0.05
CA GLU A 87 15.79 4.09 -0.33
C GLU A 87 16.04 5.61 -0.51
N ASP A 88 14.98 6.43 -0.52
CA ASP A 88 15.09 7.91 -0.52
C ASP A 88 15.82 8.38 0.74
N ASP A 89 16.78 9.30 0.59
CA ASP A 89 17.63 9.78 1.68
C ASP A 89 16.85 10.30 2.90
N VAL A 90 15.69 10.92 2.66
CA VAL A 90 14.84 11.49 3.72
C VAL A 90 13.86 10.46 4.27
N LEU A 91 13.24 9.65 3.40
CA LEU A 91 12.23 8.67 3.81
C LEU A 91 12.84 7.43 4.48
N SER A 92 14.12 7.15 4.24
CA SER A 92 14.86 6.04 4.87
C SER A 92 14.85 6.09 6.40
N VAL A 93 14.63 7.27 6.99
CA VAL A 93 14.51 7.43 8.45
C VAL A 93 13.40 6.56 9.05
N PHE A 94 12.32 6.28 8.32
CA PHE A 94 11.27 5.37 8.78
C PHE A 94 11.78 3.93 8.94
N GLY A 95 12.72 3.52 8.07
CA GLY A 95 13.42 2.24 8.21
C GLY A 95 14.37 2.22 9.40
N VAL A 96 15.13 3.30 9.60
CA VAL A 96 16.02 3.47 10.77
C VAL A 96 15.21 3.42 12.07
N LEU A 97 14.08 4.13 12.13
CA LEU A 97 13.17 4.09 13.28
C LEU A 97 12.74 2.65 13.58
N HIS A 98 12.23 1.94 12.57
CA HIS A 98 11.80 0.55 12.73
C HIS A 98 12.92 -0.33 13.27
N GLY A 99 14.14 -0.21 12.71
CA GLY A 99 15.30 -0.97 13.19
C GLY A 99 15.61 -0.73 14.67
N ARG A 100 15.39 0.50 15.16
CA ARG A 100 15.66 0.87 16.56
C ARG A 100 14.58 0.43 17.54
N VAL A 101 13.30 0.28 17.10
CA VAL A 101 12.19 -0.02 18.00
C VAL A 101 11.55 -1.39 17.79
N SER A 102 11.94 -2.13 16.74
CA SER A 102 11.32 -3.41 16.38
C SER A 102 11.46 -4.51 17.42
N HIS A 103 12.46 -4.42 18.30
CA HIS A 103 12.69 -5.36 19.40
C HIS A 103 11.86 -5.04 20.65
N LEU A 104 11.27 -3.85 20.75
CA LEU A 104 10.45 -3.45 21.90
C LEU A 104 9.10 -4.16 21.87
N HIS A 105 8.65 -4.60 23.03
CA HIS A 105 7.39 -5.32 23.15
C HIS A 105 6.19 -4.39 22.98
N THR A 106 5.19 -4.88 22.25
CA THR A 106 3.93 -4.16 21.99
C THR A 106 2.72 -4.96 22.46
N HIS A 107 1.58 -4.31 22.64
CA HIS A 107 0.28 -4.92 22.94
C HIS A 107 0.33 -5.97 24.08
N SER A 108 -0.01 -7.24 23.76
CA SER A 108 -0.07 -8.34 24.75
C SER A 108 1.29 -8.68 25.33
N ALA A 109 2.33 -8.75 24.51
CA ALA A 109 3.69 -9.07 24.97
C ALA A 109 4.20 -8.05 26.01
N ARG A 110 3.87 -6.74 25.82
CA ARG A 110 4.19 -5.71 26.80
C ARG A 110 3.51 -5.92 28.17
N LYS A 111 2.31 -6.53 28.19
CA LYS A 111 1.59 -6.79 29.47
C LYS A 111 2.26 -7.85 30.32
N GLU A 112 3.04 -8.74 29.70
CA GLU A 112 3.77 -9.83 30.35
C GLU A 112 5.07 -9.34 31.02
N LEU A 113 5.57 -8.17 30.61
CA LEU A 113 6.76 -7.55 31.23
C LEU A 113 6.52 -7.11 32.65
N SER A 114 7.56 -7.21 33.47
CA SER A 114 7.58 -6.61 34.79
C SER A 114 7.54 -5.06 34.69
N PRO A 115 7.13 -4.35 35.79
CA PRO A 115 7.13 -2.88 35.78
C PRO A 115 8.51 -2.26 35.49
N ARG A 116 9.58 -2.93 35.90
CA ARG A 116 10.96 -2.46 35.69
C ARG A 116 11.37 -2.60 34.21
N GLU A 117 11.03 -3.70 33.59
CA GLU A 117 11.29 -3.92 32.15
C GLU A 117 10.48 -2.95 31.28
N ARG A 118 9.20 -2.75 31.59
CA ARG A 118 8.38 -1.74 30.91
C ARG A 118 8.98 -0.35 30.98
N LEU A 119 9.47 0.05 32.18
CA LEU A 119 10.11 1.35 32.34
C LEU A 119 11.42 1.47 31.53
N ALA A 120 12.18 0.38 31.42
CA ALA A 120 13.39 0.36 30.60
C ALA A 120 13.07 0.56 29.12
N GLU A 121 12.10 -0.18 28.60
CA GLU A 121 11.64 -0.05 27.19
C GLU A 121 11.04 1.34 26.91
N ASP A 122 10.28 1.91 27.86
CA ASP A 122 9.73 3.26 27.70
C ASP A 122 10.82 4.32 27.62
N LYS A 123 11.87 4.20 28.44
CA LYS A 123 13.03 5.11 28.37
C LYS A 123 13.76 4.98 27.02
N GLU A 124 13.92 3.77 26.53
CA GLU A 124 14.55 3.53 25.22
C GLU A 124 13.71 4.12 24.08
N ARG A 125 12.39 3.91 24.12
CA ARG A 125 11.45 4.49 23.13
C ARG A 125 11.51 6.00 23.13
N ILE A 126 11.50 6.65 24.30
CA ILE A 126 11.61 8.11 24.44
C ILE A 126 12.95 8.60 23.88
N ALA A 127 14.04 7.92 24.18
CA ALA A 127 15.35 8.30 23.68
C ALA A 127 15.45 8.18 22.14
N VAL A 128 14.81 7.16 21.55
CA VAL A 128 14.72 7.01 20.09
C VAL A 128 13.85 8.11 19.48
N GLU A 129 12.72 8.44 20.12
CA GLU A 129 11.82 9.50 19.68
C GLU A 129 12.52 10.86 19.68
N GLU A 130 13.20 11.21 20.77
CA GLU A 130 13.99 12.45 20.88
C GLU A 130 15.09 12.53 19.82
N ALA A 131 15.83 11.43 19.61
CA ALA A 131 16.92 11.37 18.65
C ALA A 131 16.48 11.48 17.19
N LEU A 132 15.26 11.05 16.87
CA LEU A 132 14.72 11.01 15.51
C LEU A 132 13.59 12.03 15.27
N ALA A 133 13.24 12.86 16.26
CA ALA A 133 12.11 13.80 16.16
C ALA A 133 12.23 14.70 14.92
N GLU A 134 13.36 15.39 14.76
CA GLU A 134 13.59 16.29 13.63
C GLU A 134 13.67 15.57 12.28
N PRO A 135 14.42 14.46 12.11
CA PRO A 135 14.38 13.66 10.88
C PRO A 135 13.00 13.12 10.51
N LEU A 136 12.22 12.65 11.48
CA LEU A 136 10.85 12.17 11.24
C LEU A 136 9.90 13.29 10.82
N GLN A 137 10.06 14.48 11.41
CA GLN A 137 9.29 15.67 11.02
C GLN A 137 9.61 16.07 9.58
N LEU A 138 10.88 16.04 9.19
CA LEU A 138 11.32 16.30 7.83
C LEU A 138 10.75 15.26 6.85
N ALA A 139 10.79 13.97 7.22
CA ALA A 139 10.24 12.90 6.39
C ALA A 139 8.73 13.02 6.21
N ALA A 140 8.00 13.37 7.26
CA ALA A 140 6.55 13.65 7.15
C ALA A 140 6.28 14.83 6.20
N SER A 141 7.08 15.90 6.25
CA SER A 141 7.00 17.02 5.29
C SER A 141 7.29 16.58 3.87
N ARG A 142 8.28 15.72 3.68
CA ARG A 142 8.64 15.14 2.38
C ARG A 142 7.51 14.29 1.80
N VAL A 143 6.86 13.47 2.62
CA VAL A 143 5.65 12.73 2.23
C VAL A 143 4.60 13.68 1.69
N LEU A 144 4.24 14.74 2.44
CA LEU A 144 3.22 15.69 2.05
C LEU A 144 3.56 16.46 0.76
N SER A 145 4.81 16.84 0.58
CA SER A 145 5.26 17.54 -0.63
C SER A 145 5.22 16.67 -1.89
N ASN A 146 5.34 15.36 -1.74
CA ASN A 146 5.33 14.40 -2.86
C ASN A 146 3.92 13.90 -3.22
N MET A 147 2.88 14.19 -2.43
CA MET A 147 1.53 13.64 -2.62
C MET A 147 0.98 13.89 -4.03
N GLU A 148 1.10 15.11 -4.57
CA GLU A 148 0.60 15.42 -5.92
C GLU A 148 1.29 14.57 -6.98
N PHE A 149 2.62 14.47 -6.90
CA PHE A 149 3.41 13.65 -7.82
C PHE A 149 3.02 12.17 -7.70
N TRP A 150 2.88 11.64 -6.48
CA TRP A 150 2.51 10.23 -6.26
C TRP A 150 1.10 9.91 -6.72
N HIS A 151 0.13 10.80 -6.51
CA HIS A 151 -1.21 10.61 -7.07
C HIS A 151 -1.19 10.53 -8.59
N GLN A 152 -0.42 11.40 -9.24
CA GLN A 152 -0.29 11.36 -10.70
C GLN A 152 0.44 10.10 -11.17
N HIS A 153 1.53 9.75 -10.51
CA HIS A 153 2.37 8.61 -10.89
C HIS A 153 1.69 7.25 -10.70
N TYR A 154 1.10 7.01 -9.52
CA TYR A 154 0.54 5.70 -9.16
C TYR A 154 -0.92 5.52 -9.54
N LEU A 155 -1.69 6.58 -9.69
CA LEU A 155 -3.12 6.53 -9.99
C LEU A 155 -3.47 7.12 -11.36
N GLY A 156 -2.54 7.78 -12.05
CA GLY A 156 -2.78 8.46 -13.33
C GLY A 156 -3.78 9.63 -13.24
N ARG A 157 -3.99 10.18 -12.05
CA ARG A 157 -4.94 11.27 -11.79
C ARG A 157 -4.38 12.28 -10.80
N LYS A 158 -4.86 13.54 -10.88
CA LYS A 158 -4.53 14.55 -9.88
C LYS A 158 -5.06 14.18 -8.50
N ARG A 159 -4.35 14.57 -7.47
CA ARG A 159 -4.77 14.43 -6.08
C ARG A 159 -6.12 15.11 -5.88
N PRO A 160 -7.10 14.47 -5.22
CA PRO A 160 -8.32 15.13 -4.80
C PRO A 160 -8.00 16.24 -3.77
N ALA A 161 -8.74 17.34 -3.81
CA ALA A 161 -8.59 18.40 -2.82
C ALA A 161 -8.86 17.85 -1.42
N SER A 162 -7.90 18.03 -0.52
CA SER A 162 -8.08 17.64 0.89
C SER A 162 -8.96 18.68 1.60
N PRO A 163 -9.76 18.30 2.61
CA PRO A 163 -10.48 19.26 3.45
C PRO A 163 -9.58 20.36 4.04
N ALA A 164 -8.32 20.05 4.30
CA ALA A 164 -7.33 21.02 4.79
C ALA A 164 -6.93 22.06 3.72
N ASP A 165 -6.97 21.69 2.45
CA ASP A 165 -6.63 22.59 1.33
C ASP A 165 -7.75 23.62 1.09
N LEU A 166 -9.00 23.27 1.44
CA LEU A 166 -10.17 24.13 1.32
C LEU A 166 -10.23 25.21 2.40
N GLY A 167 -9.60 25.00 3.55
CA GLY A 167 -9.57 25.97 4.66
C GLY A 167 -8.53 27.09 4.51
N GLN A 168 -7.61 27.00 3.54
CA GLN A 168 -6.58 28.02 3.28
C GLN A 168 -6.98 29.01 2.18
N ALA A 169 -8.14 28.83 1.56
CA ALA A 169 -8.65 29.68 0.46
C ALA A 169 -9.66 30.75 0.92
N ILE A 170 -9.78 30.98 2.25
CA ILE A 170 -10.54 32.05 2.87
C ILE A 170 -9.56 32.90 3.68
#